data_963a4e72a2864fc32760098e4d32f197
#
_entry.id   963a4e72a2864fc32760098e4d32f197
#
_cell.length_a   1.000
_cell.length_b   1.000
_cell.length_c   1.000
_cell.angle_alpha   90.00
_cell.angle_beta   90.00
_cell.angle_gamma   90.00
#
_symmetry.space_group_name_H-M   'P 1'
#
loop_
_entity.id
_entity.type
_entity.pdbx_description
1 polymer ?
#
loop_
_entity_poly.entity_id
_entity_poly.type
_entity_poly.pdbx_seq_one_letter_code
_entity_poly.pdbx_strand_id
1 'polypeptide(L)'
;MYYNEDDRYAKHKNLKRFLVLLVLGFIFYAGFQLFKGWPKPQLELSLKDQQIPGSFNISWPTDIRYGVIGTLQSGIISKTPNQGQWPLASVAKIMTAYIILKDHPLSIGQDGPTLTVTQKEVNEYEAFKKDGQSVVKVALGEKLTERQLLEGLMIPSANNFAYILARWDAGSVKAFVDKMNKTAQSLGLKDTRYEDPSGASAGTVSTPPDQFKLTQLAMQIPTFRHIVAMPQVNLPIAGIQYNVNYDLGKDNIVGVKTGSSLPAGANFVFDSKQGNIDILGVIFGASGKSPLITALKDAITLVDMTKTQLSTKKLISKNQQIGFIKVPWMKKEIPILASQDFSTVVYPGMKITYSLYPVKDIKFPIKPNEVIGTLVINYGDSTYSMPIIASQEIEAPSFLDRLRRVF
;
A
#
# COMPACT_ATOMS: atom_id res chain seq x y z
N MET A 1 87.13 -6.05 -42.69
CA MET A 1 85.74 -6.09 -42.21
C MET A 1 85.46 -4.73 -41.64
N TYR A 2 84.97 -3.76 -42.44
CA TYR A 2 84.65 -2.41 -41.98
C TYR A 2 83.31 -2.49 -41.26
N TYR A 3 83.31 -2.32 -39.93
CA TYR A 3 82.12 -2.21 -39.15
C TYR A 3 81.59 -0.78 -39.28
N ASN A 4 80.41 -0.61 -39.87
CA ASN A 4 79.83 0.65 -40.28
C ASN A 4 79.38 1.43 -39.01
N GLU A 5 80.13 2.48 -38.61
CA GLU A 5 79.83 3.38 -37.46
C GLU A 5 78.48 4.06 -37.65
N ASP A 6 78.04 4.29 -38.88
CA ASP A 6 76.73 4.94 -39.17
C ASP A 6 75.52 4.09 -38.72
N ASP A 7 75.64 2.75 -38.78
CA ASP A 7 74.59 1.86 -38.36
C ASP A 7 74.40 1.81 -36.85
N ARG A 8 75.47 2.03 -36.07
CA ARG A 8 75.39 2.17 -34.61
C ARG A 8 74.73 3.49 -34.23
N TYR A 9 75.05 4.59 -34.92
CA TYR A 9 74.51 5.91 -34.66
C TYR A 9 73.02 5.94 -35.00
N ALA A 10 72.58 5.33 -36.10
CA ALA A 10 71.17 5.21 -36.49
C ALA A 10 70.36 4.36 -35.49
N LYS A 11 70.93 3.23 -35.04
CA LYS A 11 70.29 2.37 -34.00
C LYS A 11 70.16 3.10 -32.67
N HIS A 12 71.18 3.83 -32.23
CA HIS A 12 71.10 4.63 -30.99
C HIS A 12 70.11 5.80 -31.09
N LYS A 13 70.02 6.45 -32.25
CA LYS A 13 69.04 7.52 -32.48
C LYS A 13 67.61 7.01 -32.52
N ASN A 14 67.40 5.86 -33.12
CA ASN A 14 66.07 5.18 -33.14
C ASN A 14 65.67 4.66 -31.74
N LEU A 15 66.62 4.12 -30.98
CA LEU A 15 66.39 3.69 -29.61
C LEU A 15 66.02 4.89 -28.69
N LYS A 16 66.74 6.04 -28.83
CA LYS A 16 66.39 7.26 -28.09
C LYS A 16 65.00 7.77 -28.46
N ARG A 17 64.64 7.75 -29.77
CA ARG A 17 63.28 8.15 -30.20
C ARG A 17 62.23 7.22 -29.65
N PHE A 18 62.47 5.91 -29.64
CA PHE A 18 61.58 4.92 -29.09
C PHE A 18 61.35 5.10 -27.57
N LEU A 19 62.47 5.37 -26.83
CA LEU A 19 62.39 5.65 -25.38
C LEU A 19 61.65 6.94 -25.09
N VAL A 20 61.81 7.99 -25.90
CA VAL A 20 61.03 9.23 -25.75
C VAL A 20 59.57 9.00 -26.01
N LEU A 21 59.19 8.22 -27.03
CA LEU A 21 57.80 7.88 -27.31
C LEU A 21 57.17 7.06 -26.19
N LEU A 22 57.95 6.12 -25.61
CA LEU A 22 57.48 5.32 -24.44
C LEU A 22 57.22 6.23 -23.23
N VAL A 23 58.13 7.18 -22.95
CA VAL A 23 57.98 8.16 -21.85
C VAL A 23 56.75 9.06 -22.08
N LEU A 24 56.60 9.57 -23.31
CA LEU A 24 55.42 10.39 -23.67
C LEU A 24 54.14 9.59 -23.58
N GLY A 25 54.11 8.33 -24.05
CA GLY A 25 52.99 7.41 -23.93
C GLY A 25 52.64 7.13 -22.48
N PHE A 26 53.65 6.95 -21.60
CA PHE A 26 53.47 6.78 -20.18
C PHE A 26 52.91 8.04 -19.49
N ILE A 27 53.45 9.22 -19.85
CA ILE A 27 52.95 10.52 -19.33
C ILE A 27 51.49 10.72 -19.75
N PHE A 28 51.15 10.44 -21.00
CA PHE A 28 49.77 10.53 -21.50
C PHE A 28 48.84 9.52 -20.78
N TYR A 29 49.27 8.27 -20.62
CA TYR A 29 48.56 7.25 -19.87
C TYR A 29 48.34 7.64 -18.42
N ALA A 30 49.40 8.11 -17.75
CA ALA A 30 49.33 8.61 -16.38
C ALA A 30 48.39 9.78 -16.25
N GLY A 31 48.51 10.77 -17.16
CA GLY A 31 47.57 11.89 -17.22
C GLY A 31 46.13 11.46 -17.41
N PHE A 32 45.87 10.55 -18.37
CA PHE A 32 44.53 10.00 -18.58
C PHE A 32 43.99 9.31 -17.33
N GLN A 33 44.77 8.49 -16.63
CA GLN A 33 44.36 7.81 -15.41
C GLN A 33 44.07 8.78 -14.24
N LEU A 34 44.82 9.87 -14.13
CA LEU A 34 44.60 10.90 -13.10
C LEU A 34 43.29 11.65 -13.29
N PHE A 35 42.87 11.88 -14.55
CA PHE A 35 41.62 12.59 -14.86
C PHE A 35 40.41 11.65 -15.11
N LYS A 36 40.64 10.38 -15.30
CA LYS A 36 39.57 9.39 -15.46
C LYS A 36 38.73 9.33 -14.18
N GLY A 37 37.41 9.38 -14.33
CA GLY A 37 36.48 9.24 -13.20
C GLY A 37 36.69 7.94 -12.41
N TRP A 38 36.36 7.96 -11.13
CA TRP A 38 36.36 6.75 -10.29
C TRP A 38 35.20 5.82 -10.65
N PRO A 39 35.36 4.50 -10.53
CA PRO A 39 34.23 3.59 -10.51
C PRO A 39 33.23 3.99 -9.43
N LYS A 40 31.95 3.76 -9.69
CA LYS A 40 30.92 4.07 -8.69
C LYS A 40 31.12 3.21 -7.43
N PRO A 41 30.83 3.78 -6.24
CA PRO A 41 30.80 3.01 -5.01
C PRO A 41 29.81 1.84 -5.13
N GLN A 42 30.13 0.74 -4.49
CA GLN A 42 29.27 -0.45 -4.45
C GLN A 42 28.67 -0.60 -3.05
N LEU A 43 27.36 -0.79 -2.99
CA LEU A 43 26.67 -1.13 -1.75
C LEU A 43 26.45 -2.64 -1.73
N GLU A 44 26.86 -3.28 -0.64
CA GLU A 44 26.66 -4.71 -0.43
C GLU A 44 25.75 -4.93 0.77
N LEU A 45 24.70 -5.73 0.57
CA LEU A 45 23.75 -6.07 1.61
C LEU A 45 24.23 -7.27 2.41
N SER A 46 24.20 -7.19 3.75
CA SER A 46 24.52 -8.30 4.65
C SER A 46 23.29 -9.02 5.20
N LEU A 47 22.11 -8.41 5.06
CA LEU A 47 20.85 -9.05 5.47
C LEU A 47 20.56 -10.21 4.52
N LYS A 48 20.10 -11.32 5.11
CA LYS A 48 19.65 -12.49 4.36
C LYS A 48 18.14 -12.55 4.34
N ASP A 49 17.59 -12.97 3.21
CA ASP A 49 16.18 -13.31 3.11
C ASP A 49 15.82 -14.36 4.16
N GLN A 50 14.63 -14.24 4.71
CA GLN A 50 14.14 -15.13 5.76
C GLN A 50 12.71 -15.56 5.50
N GLN A 51 12.36 -16.72 6.04
CA GLN A 51 10.98 -17.19 6.09
C GLN A 51 10.60 -17.42 7.55
N ILE A 52 9.42 -16.94 7.94
CA ILE A 52 8.89 -17.23 9.28
C ILE A 52 8.57 -18.73 9.37
N PRO A 53 9.06 -19.44 10.40
CA PRO A 53 8.82 -20.88 10.53
C PRO A 53 7.34 -21.25 10.59
N GLY A 54 6.99 -22.42 10.06
CA GLY A 54 5.64 -22.94 10.03
C GLY A 54 4.85 -22.61 8.77
N SER A 55 3.55 -22.90 8.80
CA SER A 55 2.58 -22.58 7.75
C SER A 55 1.33 -21.97 8.36
N PHE A 56 0.81 -20.93 7.74
CA PHE A 56 -0.47 -20.34 8.12
C PHE A 56 -1.62 -21.21 7.61
N ASN A 57 -2.52 -21.62 8.52
CA ASN A 57 -3.62 -22.52 8.18
C ASN A 57 -4.92 -22.02 8.82
N ILE A 58 -5.95 -21.88 8.00
CA ILE A 58 -7.33 -21.66 8.42
C ILE A 58 -8.28 -22.58 7.65
N SER A 59 -9.39 -22.91 8.26
CA SER A 59 -10.51 -23.61 7.59
C SER A 59 -11.53 -22.58 7.14
N TRP A 60 -11.74 -22.47 5.84
CA TRP A 60 -12.74 -21.58 5.28
C TRP A 60 -14.16 -22.13 5.54
N PRO A 61 -15.12 -21.29 5.95
CA PRO A 61 -16.53 -21.69 6.03
C PRO A 61 -17.04 -22.19 4.68
N THR A 62 -17.93 -23.17 4.70
CA THR A 62 -18.45 -23.82 3.48
C THR A 62 -19.65 -23.12 2.86
N ASP A 63 -20.26 -22.21 3.60
CA ASP A 63 -21.46 -21.46 3.22
C ASP A 63 -21.16 -20.06 2.66
N ILE A 64 -19.88 -19.76 2.41
CA ILE A 64 -19.43 -18.57 1.66
C ILE A 64 -18.98 -18.94 0.26
N ARG A 65 -19.11 -18.02 -0.68
CA ARG A 65 -18.67 -18.24 -2.07
C ARG A 65 -17.19 -17.97 -2.26
N TYR A 66 -16.73 -16.78 -1.83
CA TYR A 66 -15.35 -16.32 -1.94
C TYR A 66 -14.93 -15.58 -0.67
N GLY A 67 -13.67 -15.67 -0.31
CA GLY A 67 -13.14 -14.95 0.83
C GLY A 67 -11.65 -14.72 0.74
N VAL A 68 -11.19 -13.64 1.41
CA VAL A 68 -9.80 -13.37 1.71
C VAL A 68 -9.69 -12.90 3.15
N ILE A 69 -8.54 -13.19 3.77
CA ILE A 69 -8.20 -12.67 5.09
C ILE A 69 -6.72 -12.33 5.13
N GLY A 70 -6.39 -11.29 5.86
CA GLY A 70 -5.03 -10.81 6.04
C GLY A 70 -4.97 -9.73 7.09
N THR A 71 -4.01 -8.82 6.98
CA THR A 71 -3.88 -7.67 7.87
C THR A 71 -3.74 -6.39 7.08
N LEU A 72 -4.10 -5.26 7.70
CA LEU A 72 -3.86 -3.94 7.08
C LEU A 72 -2.36 -3.71 6.85
N GLN A 73 -1.49 -4.32 7.70
CA GLN A 73 -0.04 -4.12 7.68
C GLN A 73 0.68 -4.99 6.63
N SER A 74 0.26 -6.26 6.47
CA SER A 74 1.02 -7.25 5.68
C SER A 74 0.29 -7.74 4.43
N GLY A 75 -0.93 -7.23 4.16
CA GLY A 75 -1.72 -7.64 3.01
C GLY A 75 -2.46 -8.97 3.22
N ILE A 76 -2.82 -9.61 2.12
CA ILE A 76 -3.56 -10.87 2.11
C ILE A 76 -2.67 -12.02 2.60
N ILE A 77 -3.17 -12.83 3.54
CA ILE A 77 -2.48 -14.00 4.07
C ILE A 77 -3.08 -15.29 3.49
N SER A 78 -4.41 -15.36 3.42
CA SER A 78 -5.11 -16.53 2.91
C SER A 78 -6.34 -16.14 2.10
N LYS A 79 -6.72 -17.01 1.17
CA LYS A 79 -7.92 -16.87 0.34
C LYS A 79 -8.56 -18.21 0.07
N THR A 80 -9.86 -18.22 -0.20
CA THR A 80 -10.54 -19.42 -0.69
C THR A 80 -9.89 -19.90 -1.99
N PRO A 81 -9.88 -21.22 -2.29
CA PRO A 81 -9.21 -21.78 -3.48
C PRO A 81 -9.63 -21.13 -4.78
N ASN A 82 -10.93 -20.83 -4.91
CA ASN A 82 -11.51 -20.15 -6.06
C ASN A 82 -11.76 -18.68 -5.72
N GLN A 83 -11.56 -17.82 -6.68
CA GLN A 83 -11.84 -16.39 -6.63
C GLN A 83 -12.55 -15.98 -7.92
N GLY A 84 -13.47 -15.04 -7.85
CA GLY A 84 -14.19 -14.55 -9.03
C GLY A 84 -14.98 -13.29 -8.72
N GLN A 85 -15.47 -12.66 -9.77
CA GLN A 85 -16.36 -11.51 -9.64
C GLN A 85 -17.69 -11.94 -9.00
N TRP A 86 -18.19 -11.12 -8.08
CA TRP A 86 -19.44 -11.30 -7.38
C TRP A 86 -20.17 -9.97 -7.20
N PRO A 87 -21.51 -9.94 -7.23
CA PRO A 87 -22.26 -8.72 -6.96
C PRO A 87 -21.92 -8.16 -5.57
N LEU A 88 -21.57 -6.88 -5.53
CA LEU A 88 -21.08 -6.23 -4.30
C LEU A 88 -22.19 -5.95 -3.29
N ALA A 89 -23.40 -5.71 -3.75
CA ALA A 89 -24.41 -5.08 -2.94
C ALA A 89 -23.82 -3.82 -2.25
N SER A 90 -24.25 -3.49 -1.03
CA SER A 90 -23.82 -2.27 -0.34
C SER A 90 -22.33 -2.20 0.02
N VAL A 91 -21.51 -3.23 -0.25
CA VAL A 91 -20.03 -3.14 -0.13
C VAL A 91 -19.48 -2.09 -1.09
N ALA A 92 -20.15 -1.85 -2.24
CA ALA A 92 -19.79 -0.80 -3.21
C ALA A 92 -19.63 0.60 -2.57
N LYS A 93 -20.32 0.88 -1.47
CA LYS A 93 -20.27 2.16 -0.75
C LYS A 93 -18.89 2.48 -0.14
N ILE A 94 -18.01 1.48 0.00
CA ILE A 94 -16.60 1.70 0.38
C ILE A 94 -15.92 2.56 -0.69
N MET A 95 -16.11 2.27 -1.98
CA MET A 95 -15.56 3.08 -3.07
C MET A 95 -16.18 4.48 -3.09
N THR A 96 -17.47 4.60 -2.89
CA THR A 96 -18.15 5.90 -2.82
C THR A 96 -17.59 6.76 -1.69
N ALA A 97 -17.49 6.23 -0.48
CA ALA A 97 -16.92 6.95 0.67
C ALA A 97 -15.43 7.27 0.46
N TYR A 98 -14.66 6.35 -0.14
CA TYR A 98 -13.25 6.55 -0.46
C TYR A 98 -13.04 7.73 -1.42
N ILE A 99 -13.81 7.79 -2.52
CA ILE A 99 -13.73 8.89 -3.50
C ILE A 99 -14.10 10.21 -2.83
N ILE A 100 -15.23 10.27 -2.15
CA ILE A 100 -15.68 11.49 -1.46
C ILE A 100 -14.61 12.02 -0.51
N LEU A 101 -14.06 11.18 0.37
CA LEU A 101 -13.02 11.59 1.33
C LEU A 101 -11.65 11.87 0.70
N LYS A 102 -11.41 11.42 -0.54
CA LYS A 102 -10.19 11.77 -1.28
C LYS A 102 -10.31 13.14 -1.95
N ASP A 103 -11.49 13.47 -2.48
CA ASP A 103 -11.74 14.71 -3.21
C ASP A 103 -12.16 15.85 -2.28
N HIS A 104 -12.83 15.50 -1.18
CA HIS A 104 -13.31 16.40 -0.13
C HIS A 104 -12.79 15.90 1.25
N PRO A 105 -11.51 16.12 1.58
CA PRO A 105 -10.93 15.60 2.81
C PRO A 105 -11.57 16.21 4.06
N LEU A 106 -11.99 15.36 4.99
CA LEU A 106 -12.50 15.76 6.31
C LEU A 106 -11.58 15.25 7.42
N SER A 107 -11.35 16.10 8.43
CA SER A 107 -10.81 15.67 9.72
C SER A 107 -11.92 15.04 10.57
N ILE A 108 -11.55 14.20 11.54
CA ILE A 108 -12.50 13.62 12.48
C ILE A 108 -13.24 14.76 13.22
N GLY A 109 -14.57 14.72 13.22
CA GLY A 109 -15.43 15.73 13.83
C GLY A 109 -15.71 16.97 12.99
N GLN A 110 -15.08 17.11 11.83
CA GLN A 110 -15.37 18.19 10.88
C GLN A 110 -16.65 17.86 10.10
N ASP A 111 -17.53 18.86 9.94
CA ASP A 111 -18.83 18.67 9.26
C ASP A 111 -18.73 18.69 7.72
N GLY A 112 -17.79 19.46 7.17
CA GLY A 112 -17.68 19.70 5.73
C GLY A 112 -18.82 20.61 5.20
N PRO A 113 -18.94 20.74 3.87
CA PRO A 113 -20.02 21.48 3.22
C PRO A 113 -21.40 20.92 3.58
N THR A 114 -22.39 21.81 3.55
CA THR A 114 -23.81 21.47 3.78
C THR A 114 -24.56 21.42 2.46
N LEU A 115 -25.23 20.32 2.22
CA LEU A 115 -26.07 20.08 1.04
C LEU A 115 -27.55 20.24 1.43
N THR A 116 -28.35 20.81 0.53
CA THR A 116 -29.78 20.96 0.76
C THR A 116 -30.53 19.91 -0.05
N VAL A 117 -31.37 19.13 0.62
CA VAL A 117 -32.24 18.11 0.01
C VAL A 117 -33.29 18.78 -0.87
N THR A 118 -33.33 18.43 -2.14
CA THR A 118 -34.31 18.93 -3.10
C THR A 118 -35.47 17.95 -3.29
N GLN A 119 -36.47 18.33 -4.07
CA GLN A 119 -37.60 17.44 -4.40
C GLN A 119 -37.13 16.15 -5.10
N LYS A 120 -36.05 16.23 -5.85
CA LYS A 120 -35.44 15.05 -6.51
C LYS A 120 -34.99 14.00 -5.51
N GLU A 121 -34.27 14.40 -4.47
CA GLU A 121 -33.79 13.49 -3.42
C GLU A 121 -34.95 12.90 -2.61
N VAL A 122 -36.01 13.67 -2.35
CA VAL A 122 -37.22 13.16 -1.72
C VAL A 122 -37.91 12.10 -2.60
N ASN A 123 -38.06 12.38 -3.91
CA ASN A 123 -38.67 11.41 -4.84
C ASN A 123 -37.81 10.14 -4.96
N GLU A 124 -36.51 10.24 -5.01
CA GLU A 124 -35.59 9.09 -5.02
C GLU A 124 -35.67 8.28 -3.71
N TYR A 125 -35.74 8.93 -2.57
CA TYR A 125 -35.96 8.26 -1.28
C TYR A 125 -37.25 7.42 -1.31
N GLU A 126 -38.37 7.99 -1.78
CA GLU A 126 -39.64 7.26 -1.83
C GLU A 126 -39.60 6.11 -2.86
N ALA A 127 -38.97 6.30 -4.01
CA ALA A 127 -38.79 5.26 -5.00
C ALA A 127 -37.94 4.10 -4.46
N PHE A 128 -36.78 4.38 -3.90
CA PHE A 128 -35.89 3.33 -3.34
C PHE A 128 -36.52 2.61 -2.15
N LYS A 129 -37.27 3.33 -1.31
CA LYS A 129 -38.04 2.73 -0.21
C LYS A 129 -39.10 1.76 -0.73
N LYS A 130 -39.84 2.15 -1.79
CA LYS A 130 -40.83 1.29 -2.42
C LYS A 130 -40.20 0.01 -3.01
N ASP A 131 -38.97 0.12 -3.52
CA ASP A 131 -38.19 -1.01 -4.05
C ASP A 131 -37.53 -1.87 -2.94
N GLY A 132 -37.78 -1.56 -1.65
CA GLY A 132 -37.23 -2.32 -0.55
C GLY A 132 -35.73 -2.10 -0.31
N GLN A 133 -35.14 -1.04 -0.88
CA GLN A 133 -33.75 -0.71 -0.68
C GLN A 133 -33.48 -0.10 0.72
N SER A 134 -32.22 -0.19 1.17
CA SER A 134 -31.78 0.52 2.38
C SER A 134 -31.76 2.03 2.13
N VAL A 135 -32.55 2.80 2.84
CA VAL A 135 -32.67 4.24 2.71
C VAL A 135 -32.75 4.94 4.06
N VAL A 136 -32.37 6.20 4.10
CA VAL A 136 -32.57 7.09 5.24
C VAL A 136 -33.59 8.14 4.85
N LYS A 137 -34.61 8.38 5.72
CA LYS A 137 -35.65 9.38 5.48
C LYS A 137 -35.05 10.77 5.33
N VAL A 138 -35.52 11.48 4.34
CA VAL A 138 -35.18 12.89 4.09
C VAL A 138 -36.45 13.72 3.85
N ALA A 139 -36.34 15.04 4.04
CA ALA A 139 -37.40 15.98 3.76
C ALA A 139 -36.92 17.13 2.85
N LEU A 140 -37.85 17.72 2.09
CA LEU A 140 -37.54 18.89 1.24
C LEU A 140 -36.97 20.03 2.09
N GLY A 141 -35.84 20.59 1.67
CA GLY A 141 -35.16 21.67 2.38
C GLY A 141 -34.29 21.23 3.57
N GLU A 142 -34.24 19.94 3.89
CA GLU A 142 -33.35 19.42 4.91
C GLU A 142 -31.88 19.74 4.54
N LYS A 143 -31.11 20.15 5.53
CA LYS A 143 -29.70 20.44 5.39
C LYS A 143 -28.88 19.31 6.01
N LEU A 144 -28.08 18.64 5.21
CA LEU A 144 -27.20 17.55 5.61
C LEU A 144 -25.75 17.93 5.32
N THR A 145 -24.89 17.82 6.31
CA THR A 145 -23.44 18.02 6.11
C THR A 145 -22.84 16.84 5.37
N GLU A 146 -21.69 17.04 4.73
CA GLU A 146 -20.94 15.97 4.09
C GLU A 146 -20.69 14.81 5.06
N ARG A 147 -20.29 15.12 6.32
CA ARG A 147 -20.10 14.12 7.36
C ARG A 147 -21.36 13.31 7.62
N GLN A 148 -22.51 13.97 7.79
CA GLN A 148 -23.78 13.28 8.02
C GLN A 148 -24.20 12.38 6.86
N LEU A 149 -23.91 12.80 5.61
CA LEU A 149 -24.15 11.98 4.44
C LEU A 149 -23.23 10.75 4.40
N LEU A 150 -21.94 10.89 4.73
CA LEU A 150 -21.00 9.77 4.84
C LEU A 150 -21.38 8.81 5.99
N GLU A 151 -21.77 9.34 7.13
CA GLU A 151 -22.25 8.55 8.26
C GLU A 151 -23.54 7.76 7.87
N GLY A 152 -24.50 8.41 7.25
CA GLY A 152 -25.73 7.75 6.77
C GLY A 152 -25.46 6.75 5.62
N LEU A 153 -24.45 6.99 4.80
CA LEU A 153 -23.98 6.07 3.76
C LEU A 153 -23.43 4.77 4.37
N MET A 154 -22.57 4.88 5.37
CA MET A 154 -21.80 3.74 5.88
C MET A 154 -22.50 3.01 7.03
N ILE A 155 -23.17 3.72 7.94
CA ILE A 155 -23.77 3.19 9.17
C ILE A 155 -25.09 2.46 8.86
N PRO A 156 -26.20 3.15 8.49
CA PRO A 156 -27.45 2.48 8.10
C PRO A 156 -27.47 2.02 6.64
N SER A 157 -26.38 2.26 5.89
CA SER A 157 -26.23 1.82 4.50
C SER A 157 -27.18 2.51 3.51
N ALA A 158 -27.47 3.80 3.66
CA ALA A 158 -28.42 4.55 2.85
C ALA A 158 -28.03 4.62 1.36
N ASN A 159 -28.82 4.05 0.46
CA ASN A 159 -28.63 4.12 -0.98
C ASN A 159 -28.86 5.55 -1.49
N ASN A 160 -29.92 6.23 -1.02
CA ASN A 160 -30.22 7.59 -1.41
C ASN A 160 -29.09 8.57 -1.06
N PHE A 161 -28.34 8.34 0.02
CA PHE A 161 -27.17 9.19 0.35
C PHE A 161 -26.00 8.95 -0.60
N ALA A 162 -25.82 7.73 -1.11
CA ALA A 162 -24.85 7.46 -2.17
C ALA A 162 -25.12 8.29 -3.43
N TYR A 163 -26.38 8.42 -3.81
CA TYR A 163 -26.81 9.20 -4.97
C TYR A 163 -26.68 10.71 -4.77
N ILE A 164 -26.97 11.22 -3.55
CA ILE A 164 -26.74 12.62 -3.19
C ILE A 164 -25.25 12.95 -3.31
N LEU A 165 -24.38 12.17 -2.65
CA LEU A 165 -22.94 12.36 -2.67
C LEU A 165 -22.37 12.27 -4.09
N ALA A 166 -22.83 11.28 -4.88
CA ALA A 166 -22.40 11.11 -6.26
C ALA A 166 -22.68 12.33 -7.14
N ARG A 167 -23.88 12.92 -7.02
CA ARG A 167 -24.23 14.14 -7.77
C ARG A 167 -23.47 15.36 -7.28
N TRP A 168 -23.31 15.48 -5.98
CA TRP A 168 -22.57 16.58 -5.40
C TRP A 168 -21.11 16.60 -5.86
N ASP A 169 -20.45 15.44 -5.86
CA ASP A 169 -19.03 15.33 -6.22
C ASP A 169 -18.80 15.49 -7.75
N ALA A 170 -19.60 14.82 -8.57
CA ALA A 170 -19.35 14.71 -10.00
C ALA A 170 -20.39 15.38 -10.92
N GLY A 171 -21.37 16.11 -10.35
CA GLY A 171 -22.45 16.76 -11.08
C GLY A 171 -23.55 15.81 -11.57
N SER A 172 -23.28 14.52 -11.71
CA SER A 172 -24.27 13.50 -12.07
C SER A 172 -23.87 12.11 -11.56
N VAL A 173 -24.86 11.23 -11.36
CA VAL A 173 -24.61 9.83 -11.00
C VAL A 173 -23.78 9.12 -12.06
N LYS A 174 -24.06 9.36 -13.36
CA LYS A 174 -23.27 8.76 -14.44
C LYS A 174 -21.80 9.18 -14.37
N ALA A 175 -21.52 10.46 -14.22
CA ALA A 175 -20.14 10.95 -14.12
C ALA A 175 -19.41 10.39 -12.88
N PHE A 176 -20.13 10.21 -11.76
CA PHE A 176 -19.56 9.59 -10.57
C PHE A 176 -19.27 8.10 -10.79
N VAL A 177 -20.14 7.35 -11.43
CA VAL A 177 -19.90 5.94 -11.79
C VAL A 177 -18.70 5.80 -12.72
N ASP A 178 -18.58 6.69 -13.73
CA ASP A 178 -17.40 6.76 -14.58
C ASP A 178 -16.11 7.02 -13.74
N LYS A 179 -16.19 7.90 -12.74
CA LYS A 179 -15.12 8.18 -11.79
C LYS A 179 -14.78 6.97 -10.90
N MET A 180 -15.80 6.24 -10.38
CA MET A 180 -15.60 4.99 -9.64
C MET A 180 -14.80 3.97 -10.45
N ASN A 181 -15.16 3.77 -11.72
CA ASN A 181 -14.47 2.82 -12.60
C ASN A 181 -13.05 3.27 -12.94
N LYS A 182 -12.82 4.57 -13.19
CA LYS A 182 -11.46 5.12 -13.37
C LYS A 182 -10.61 4.97 -12.12
N THR A 183 -11.19 5.21 -10.94
CA THR A 183 -10.51 5.02 -9.66
C THR A 183 -10.15 3.54 -9.46
N ALA A 184 -11.07 2.61 -9.71
CA ALA A 184 -10.79 1.18 -9.65
C ALA A 184 -9.61 0.80 -10.56
N GLN A 185 -9.59 1.28 -11.80
CA GLN A 185 -8.49 1.06 -12.74
C GLN A 185 -7.17 1.63 -12.22
N SER A 186 -7.15 2.87 -11.73
CA SER A 186 -5.95 3.53 -11.20
C SER A 186 -5.38 2.83 -9.97
N LEU A 187 -6.24 2.26 -9.14
CA LEU A 187 -5.87 1.46 -7.99
C LEU A 187 -5.48 0.01 -8.35
N GLY A 188 -5.60 -0.38 -9.64
CA GLY A 188 -5.31 -1.73 -10.10
C GLY A 188 -6.31 -2.77 -9.58
N LEU A 189 -7.57 -2.40 -9.39
CA LEU A 189 -8.69 -3.29 -9.07
C LEU A 189 -9.24 -3.86 -10.38
N LYS A 190 -8.57 -4.87 -10.90
CA LYS A 190 -8.73 -5.33 -12.29
C LYS A 190 -10.07 -6.03 -12.55
N ASP A 191 -10.63 -6.61 -11.50
CA ASP A 191 -11.85 -7.41 -11.55
C ASP A 191 -13.04 -6.69 -10.90
N THR A 192 -12.98 -5.34 -10.86
CA THR A 192 -14.01 -4.48 -10.25
C THR A 192 -14.67 -3.61 -11.30
N ARG A 193 -16.02 -3.61 -11.30
CA ARG A 193 -16.86 -2.75 -12.13
C ARG A 193 -18.02 -2.20 -11.32
N TYR A 194 -18.29 -0.92 -11.47
CA TYR A 194 -19.42 -0.23 -10.86
C TYR A 194 -20.44 0.20 -11.92
N GLU A 195 -21.73 0.00 -11.65
CA GLU A 195 -22.85 0.49 -12.45
C GLU A 195 -23.68 1.54 -11.70
N ASP A 196 -23.53 1.58 -10.37
CA ASP A 196 -24.18 2.55 -9.49
C ASP A 196 -23.32 2.82 -8.23
N PRO A 197 -23.59 3.95 -7.50
CA PRO A 197 -22.77 4.33 -6.36
C PRO A 197 -23.11 3.59 -5.06
N SER A 198 -24.15 2.76 -5.04
CA SER A 198 -24.68 2.11 -3.83
C SER A 198 -24.51 0.59 -3.81
N GLY A 199 -24.32 -0.03 -4.98
CA GLY A 199 -24.31 -1.47 -5.19
C GLY A 199 -25.71 -2.08 -5.32
N ALA A 200 -26.72 -1.30 -5.67
CA ALA A 200 -28.07 -1.78 -5.93
C ALA A 200 -28.15 -2.58 -7.24
N SER A 201 -27.33 -2.24 -8.25
CA SER A 201 -27.21 -3.00 -9.49
C SER A 201 -26.43 -4.30 -9.29
N ALA A 202 -26.97 -5.41 -9.79
CA ALA A 202 -26.27 -6.68 -9.84
C ALA A 202 -25.01 -6.66 -10.73
N GLY A 203 -24.90 -5.69 -11.65
CA GLY A 203 -23.72 -5.48 -12.48
C GLY A 203 -22.60 -4.68 -11.80
N THR A 204 -22.82 -4.18 -10.57
CA THR A 204 -21.77 -3.67 -9.69
C THR A 204 -21.08 -4.86 -9.03
N VAL A 205 -19.95 -5.27 -9.59
CA VAL A 205 -19.24 -6.52 -9.24
C VAL A 205 -17.79 -6.28 -8.87
N SER A 206 -17.23 -7.18 -8.06
CA SER A 206 -15.81 -7.18 -7.69
C SER A 206 -15.36 -8.55 -7.21
N THR A 207 -14.09 -8.66 -6.81
CA THR A 207 -13.51 -9.82 -6.15
C THR A 207 -13.11 -9.49 -4.71
N PRO A 208 -13.04 -10.49 -3.80
CA PRO A 208 -12.52 -10.25 -2.46
C PRO A 208 -11.13 -9.62 -2.40
N PRO A 209 -10.14 -10.04 -3.24
CA PRO A 209 -8.83 -9.36 -3.27
C PRO A 209 -8.90 -7.87 -3.63
N ASP A 210 -9.73 -7.50 -4.61
CA ASP A 210 -9.88 -6.09 -5.01
C ASP A 210 -10.53 -5.27 -3.88
N GLN A 211 -11.57 -5.81 -3.22
CA GLN A 211 -12.20 -5.13 -2.09
C GLN A 211 -11.30 -5.08 -0.85
N PHE A 212 -10.46 -6.07 -0.63
CA PHE A 212 -9.43 -6.04 0.41
C PHE A 212 -8.47 -4.87 0.16
N LYS A 213 -7.94 -4.75 -1.05
CA LYS A 213 -7.02 -3.67 -1.44
C LYS A 213 -7.66 -2.29 -1.32
N LEU A 214 -8.89 -2.12 -1.80
CA LEU A 214 -9.64 -0.87 -1.65
C LEU A 214 -9.83 -0.51 -0.18
N THR A 215 -10.20 -1.49 0.64
CA THR A 215 -10.45 -1.27 2.07
C THR A 215 -9.16 -0.93 2.81
N GLN A 216 -8.02 -1.56 2.48
CA GLN A 216 -6.72 -1.15 3.04
C GLN A 216 -6.45 0.34 2.82
N LEU A 217 -6.75 0.86 1.63
CA LEU A 217 -6.57 2.28 1.31
C LEU A 217 -7.59 3.17 2.04
N ALA A 218 -8.86 2.76 2.08
CA ALA A 218 -9.91 3.50 2.77
C ALA A 218 -9.65 3.60 4.29
N MET A 219 -9.18 2.51 4.90
CA MET A 219 -8.86 2.44 6.32
C MET A 219 -7.61 3.29 6.70
N GLN A 220 -6.82 3.76 5.75
CA GLN A 220 -5.76 4.76 5.99
C GLN A 220 -6.32 6.18 6.19
N ILE A 221 -7.58 6.45 5.80
CA ILE A 221 -8.25 7.72 6.01
C ILE A 221 -8.85 7.74 7.42
N PRO A 222 -8.36 8.59 8.34
CA PRO A 222 -8.81 8.56 9.74
C PRO A 222 -10.31 8.74 9.90
N THR A 223 -10.92 9.61 9.11
CA THR A 223 -12.37 9.88 9.16
C THR A 223 -13.18 8.68 8.66
N PHE A 224 -12.72 7.98 7.61
CA PHE A 224 -13.36 6.74 7.17
C PHE A 224 -13.33 5.68 8.28
N ARG A 225 -12.15 5.43 8.86
CA ARG A 225 -11.97 4.48 9.98
C ARG A 225 -12.86 4.82 11.18
N HIS A 226 -13.00 6.11 11.49
CA HIS A 226 -13.86 6.58 12.56
C HIS A 226 -15.34 6.29 12.28
N ILE A 227 -15.83 6.65 11.08
CA ILE A 227 -17.24 6.48 10.70
C ILE A 227 -17.66 5.02 10.72
N VAL A 228 -16.88 4.12 10.14
CA VAL A 228 -17.25 2.69 10.06
C VAL A 228 -17.27 1.99 11.43
N ALA A 229 -16.59 2.56 12.42
CA ALA A 229 -16.58 2.09 13.80
C ALA A 229 -17.73 2.64 14.67
N MET A 230 -18.54 3.56 14.14
CA MET A 230 -19.66 4.13 14.90
C MET A 230 -20.84 3.16 14.98
N PRO A 231 -21.40 2.90 16.19
CA PRO A 231 -22.55 2.02 16.34
C PRO A 231 -23.86 2.64 15.85
N GLN A 232 -23.93 3.96 15.81
CA GLN A 232 -25.11 4.71 15.40
C GLN A 232 -24.74 6.13 14.97
N VAL A 233 -25.66 6.77 14.27
CA VAL A 233 -25.63 8.20 13.94
C VAL A 233 -26.99 8.83 14.23
N ASN A 234 -27.02 10.10 14.65
CA ASN A 234 -28.24 10.89 14.79
C ASN A 234 -28.34 11.89 13.63
N LEU A 235 -29.35 11.74 12.79
CA LEU A 235 -29.59 12.57 11.59
C LEU A 235 -30.79 13.49 11.83
N PRO A 236 -30.82 14.70 11.24
CA PRO A 236 -31.79 15.74 11.57
C PRO A 236 -33.27 15.30 11.48
N ILE A 237 -33.68 14.69 10.37
CA ILE A 237 -35.06 14.25 10.12
C ILE A 237 -35.26 12.76 10.45
N ALA A 238 -34.26 11.94 10.18
CA ALA A 238 -34.36 10.49 10.36
C ALA A 238 -34.15 10.06 11.83
N GLY A 239 -33.58 10.92 12.68
CA GLY A 239 -33.23 10.57 14.05
C GLY A 239 -32.09 9.54 14.12
N ILE A 240 -32.08 8.73 15.18
CA ILE A 240 -31.05 7.73 15.43
C ILE A 240 -31.15 6.61 14.40
N GLN A 241 -30.04 6.35 13.72
CA GLN A 241 -29.85 5.26 12.76
C GLN A 241 -28.73 4.35 13.27
N TYR A 242 -28.98 3.04 13.33
CA TYR A 242 -28.04 2.05 13.84
C TYR A 242 -27.18 1.44 12.74
N ASN A 243 -25.98 1.00 13.10
CA ASN A 243 -25.10 0.31 12.19
C ASN A 243 -25.67 -1.08 11.84
N VAL A 244 -25.68 -1.40 10.54
CA VAL A 244 -26.12 -2.70 10.01
C VAL A 244 -25.13 -3.83 10.34
N ASN A 245 -23.92 -3.48 10.75
CA ASN A 245 -22.96 -4.44 11.28
C ASN A 245 -23.30 -4.77 12.74
N TYR A 246 -24.11 -5.79 12.97
CA TYR A 246 -24.55 -6.22 14.32
C TYR A 246 -23.44 -6.85 15.17
N ASP A 247 -22.27 -7.12 14.58
CA ASP A 247 -21.10 -7.65 15.28
C ASP A 247 -20.07 -6.55 15.64
N LEU A 248 -20.42 -5.29 15.40
CA LEU A 248 -19.56 -4.18 15.82
C LEU A 248 -19.28 -4.26 17.33
N GLY A 249 -17.98 -4.28 17.70
CA GLY A 249 -17.51 -4.47 19.08
C GLY A 249 -17.30 -5.92 19.50
N LYS A 250 -17.91 -6.93 18.86
CA LYS A 250 -17.65 -8.35 19.14
C LYS A 250 -16.31 -8.74 18.54
N ASP A 251 -15.51 -9.50 19.29
CA ASP A 251 -14.12 -9.85 18.90
C ASP A 251 -13.33 -8.68 18.34
N ASN A 252 -13.55 -7.50 18.93
CA ASN A 252 -12.93 -6.25 18.52
C ASN A 252 -13.16 -5.87 17.05
N ILE A 253 -14.28 -6.30 16.43
CA ILE A 253 -14.68 -5.85 15.10
C ILE A 253 -14.98 -4.35 15.16
N VAL A 254 -14.26 -3.58 14.35
CA VAL A 254 -14.33 -2.09 14.29
C VAL A 254 -14.89 -1.55 12.97
N GLY A 255 -15.38 -2.41 12.10
CA GLY A 255 -15.94 -2.05 10.79
C GLY A 255 -16.08 -3.30 9.92
N VAL A 256 -16.27 -3.20 8.59
CA VAL A 256 -16.23 -1.99 7.75
C VAL A 256 -17.59 -1.79 7.05
N LYS A 257 -18.06 -2.81 6.29
CA LYS A 257 -19.31 -2.70 5.53
C LYS A 257 -19.93 -4.05 5.23
N THR A 258 -21.21 -4.17 5.52
CA THR A 258 -22.08 -5.27 5.08
C THR A 258 -22.74 -4.94 3.74
N GLY A 259 -23.14 -5.98 3.00
CA GLY A 259 -23.96 -5.85 1.81
C GLY A 259 -24.80 -7.11 1.62
N SER A 260 -26.08 -6.95 1.27
CA SER A 260 -26.94 -8.10 0.97
C SER A 260 -27.93 -7.76 -0.14
N SER A 261 -28.16 -8.72 -1.01
CA SER A 261 -29.21 -8.67 -2.05
C SER A 261 -29.50 -10.10 -2.51
N LEU A 262 -30.61 -10.32 -3.22
CA LEU A 262 -30.95 -11.65 -3.75
C LEU A 262 -29.81 -12.24 -4.61
N PRO A 263 -29.21 -11.51 -5.58
CA PRO A 263 -28.14 -12.09 -6.38
C PRO A 263 -26.80 -12.22 -5.63
N ALA A 264 -26.54 -11.40 -4.59
CA ALA A 264 -25.28 -11.41 -3.86
C ALA A 264 -25.25 -12.39 -2.69
N GLY A 265 -26.40 -12.83 -2.18
CA GLY A 265 -26.47 -13.40 -0.84
C GLY A 265 -26.08 -12.32 0.19
N ALA A 266 -25.13 -12.61 1.07
CA ALA A 266 -24.55 -11.59 1.93
C ALA A 266 -23.04 -11.50 1.76
N ASN A 267 -22.56 -10.27 1.77
CA ASN A 267 -21.15 -9.89 1.73
C ASN A 267 -20.78 -9.16 3.02
N PHE A 268 -19.58 -9.36 3.51
CA PHE A 268 -19.06 -8.61 4.64
C PHE A 268 -17.58 -8.31 4.46
N VAL A 269 -17.24 -7.04 4.50
CA VAL A 269 -15.87 -6.56 4.66
C VAL A 269 -15.73 -6.17 6.12
N PHE A 270 -14.83 -6.81 6.83
CA PHE A 270 -14.64 -6.61 8.26
C PHE A 270 -13.21 -6.29 8.61
N ASP A 271 -13.02 -5.47 9.64
CA ASP A 271 -11.75 -5.21 10.30
C ASP A 271 -11.89 -5.48 11.79
N SER A 272 -10.96 -6.27 12.34
CA SER A 272 -10.91 -6.59 13.76
C SER A 272 -9.57 -6.15 14.34
N LYS A 273 -9.62 -5.30 15.37
CA LYS A 273 -8.44 -4.73 16.00
C LYS A 273 -7.95 -5.59 17.17
N GLN A 274 -6.94 -6.39 16.94
CA GLN A 274 -6.30 -7.26 17.95
C GLN A 274 -5.02 -6.59 18.50
N GLY A 275 -5.16 -5.73 19.51
CA GLY A 275 -4.06 -4.88 19.98
C GLY A 275 -3.57 -3.91 18.90
N ASN A 276 -2.34 -4.10 18.44
CA ASN A 276 -1.75 -3.30 17.36
C ASN A 276 -1.89 -3.96 15.97
N ILE A 277 -2.63 -5.06 15.86
CA ILE A 277 -2.84 -5.81 14.62
C ILE A 277 -4.27 -5.57 14.17
N ASP A 278 -4.45 -5.08 12.95
CA ASP A 278 -5.76 -4.96 12.31
C ASP A 278 -5.93 -6.15 11.34
N ILE A 279 -6.83 -7.08 11.68
CA ILE A 279 -7.17 -8.24 10.83
C ILE A 279 -8.30 -7.82 9.89
N LEU A 280 -7.97 -7.69 8.61
CA LEU A 280 -8.91 -7.37 7.56
C LEU A 280 -9.37 -8.63 6.83
N GLY A 281 -10.67 -8.76 6.62
CA GLY A 281 -11.23 -9.85 5.84
C GLY A 281 -12.36 -9.39 4.93
N VAL A 282 -12.58 -10.18 3.88
CA VAL A 282 -13.68 -10.01 2.93
C VAL A 282 -14.36 -11.35 2.70
N ILE A 283 -15.65 -11.42 2.92
CA ILE A 283 -16.52 -12.55 2.64
C ILE A 283 -17.53 -12.13 1.58
N PHE A 284 -17.68 -12.94 0.53
CA PHE A 284 -18.71 -12.78 -0.50
C PHE A 284 -19.57 -14.01 -0.63
N GLY A 285 -20.86 -13.77 -0.87
CA GLY A 285 -21.82 -14.80 -1.21
C GLY A 285 -22.12 -15.74 -0.05
N ALA A 286 -22.14 -15.25 1.17
CA ALA A 286 -22.66 -16.05 2.28
C ALA A 286 -24.13 -16.39 2.05
N SER A 287 -24.49 -17.63 2.36
CA SER A 287 -25.79 -18.23 2.03
C SER A 287 -26.51 -18.78 3.29
N GLY A 288 -27.62 -19.48 3.11
CA GLY A 288 -28.40 -20.07 4.21
C GLY A 288 -29.67 -19.31 4.55
N LYS A 289 -30.31 -19.63 5.68
CA LYS A 289 -31.59 -19.03 6.10
C LYS A 289 -31.49 -17.55 6.44
N SER A 290 -30.34 -17.12 6.93
CA SER A 290 -30.05 -15.72 7.30
C SER A 290 -28.65 -15.34 6.82
N PRO A 291 -28.46 -15.08 5.51
CA PRO A 291 -27.13 -14.94 4.92
C PRO A 291 -26.27 -13.87 5.61
N LEU A 292 -26.85 -12.74 6.04
CA LEU A 292 -26.11 -11.70 6.75
C LEU A 292 -25.59 -12.19 8.11
N ILE A 293 -26.42 -12.90 8.88
CA ILE A 293 -25.99 -13.47 10.17
C ILE A 293 -24.89 -14.52 9.95
N THR A 294 -25.00 -15.33 8.87
CA THR A 294 -23.95 -16.27 8.49
C THR A 294 -22.64 -15.54 8.22
N ALA A 295 -22.63 -14.50 7.36
CA ALA A 295 -21.42 -13.74 7.04
C ALA A 295 -20.76 -13.11 8.29
N LEU A 296 -21.56 -12.58 9.21
CA LEU A 296 -21.09 -12.00 10.47
C LEU A 296 -20.43 -13.05 11.36
N LYS A 297 -21.10 -14.19 11.58
CA LYS A 297 -20.57 -15.31 12.39
C LYS A 297 -19.27 -15.88 11.79
N ASP A 298 -19.23 -16.03 10.47
CA ASP A 298 -18.05 -16.53 9.77
C ASP A 298 -16.87 -15.59 9.90
N ALA A 299 -17.12 -14.27 9.88
CA ALA A 299 -16.08 -13.28 10.12
C ALA A 299 -15.44 -13.44 11.50
N ILE A 300 -16.24 -13.62 12.57
CA ILE A 300 -15.74 -13.89 13.93
C ILE A 300 -14.89 -15.16 13.93
N THR A 301 -15.39 -16.25 13.32
CA THR A 301 -14.66 -17.53 13.26
C THR A 301 -13.31 -17.36 12.54
N LEU A 302 -13.28 -16.62 11.43
CA LEU A 302 -12.05 -16.35 10.69
C LEU A 302 -11.07 -15.47 11.51
N VAL A 303 -11.57 -14.46 12.24
CA VAL A 303 -10.76 -13.65 13.15
C VAL A 303 -10.12 -14.53 14.23
N ASP A 304 -10.90 -15.41 14.87
CA ASP A 304 -10.41 -16.28 15.95
C ASP A 304 -9.30 -17.22 15.47
N MET A 305 -9.48 -17.85 14.30
CA MET A 305 -8.45 -18.71 13.72
C MET A 305 -7.20 -17.93 13.30
N THR A 306 -7.35 -16.68 12.88
CA THR A 306 -6.24 -15.85 12.37
C THR A 306 -5.43 -15.24 13.51
N LYS A 307 -6.10 -14.64 14.51
CA LYS A 307 -5.44 -13.87 15.58
C LYS A 307 -4.40 -14.66 16.35
N THR A 308 -4.58 -15.98 16.52
CA THR A 308 -3.67 -16.88 17.24
C THR A 308 -2.38 -17.17 16.48
N GLN A 309 -2.34 -16.91 15.18
CA GLN A 309 -1.19 -17.19 14.30
C GLN A 309 -0.40 -15.92 13.94
N LEU A 310 -0.84 -14.76 14.40
CA LEU A 310 -0.18 -13.48 14.11
C LEU A 310 0.69 -13.03 15.28
N SER A 311 1.79 -12.38 14.96
CA SER A 311 2.65 -11.71 15.95
C SER A 311 3.30 -10.47 15.34
N THR A 312 3.69 -9.51 16.19
CA THR A 312 4.50 -8.37 15.75
C THR A 312 5.98 -8.72 15.92
N LYS A 313 6.77 -8.52 14.86
CA LYS A 313 8.22 -8.75 14.87
C LYS A 313 8.96 -7.50 14.44
N LYS A 314 9.96 -7.10 15.21
CA LYS A 314 10.93 -6.10 14.78
C LYS A 314 11.91 -6.76 13.81
N LEU A 315 11.91 -6.32 12.55
CA LEU A 315 12.78 -6.85 11.50
C LEU A 315 14.09 -6.10 11.39
N ILE A 316 14.07 -4.78 11.64
CA ILE A 316 15.23 -3.89 11.57
C ILE A 316 15.22 -2.99 12.79
N SER A 317 16.39 -2.79 13.38
CA SER A 317 16.61 -1.79 14.44
C SER A 317 17.32 -0.56 13.88
N LYS A 318 16.98 0.62 14.39
CA LYS A 318 17.72 1.85 14.07
C LYS A 318 19.21 1.67 14.39
N ASN A 319 20.08 2.16 13.51
CA ASN A 319 21.54 2.00 13.59
C ASN A 319 22.03 0.54 13.47
N GLN A 320 21.16 -0.42 13.17
CA GLN A 320 21.60 -1.77 12.81
C GLN A 320 22.45 -1.72 11.55
N GLN A 321 23.61 -2.37 11.60
CA GLN A 321 24.40 -2.59 10.38
C GLN A 321 23.64 -3.53 9.45
N ILE A 322 23.41 -3.07 8.22
CA ILE A 322 22.66 -3.81 7.20
C ILE A 322 23.52 -4.23 6.01
N GLY A 323 24.75 -3.71 5.95
CA GLY A 323 25.68 -4.01 4.87
C GLY A 323 26.92 -3.12 4.94
N PHE A 324 27.56 -2.95 3.78
CA PHE A 324 28.78 -2.17 3.63
C PHE A 324 28.74 -1.33 2.34
N ILE A 325 29.45 -0.21 2.36
CA ILE A 325 29.84 0.53 1.16
C ILE A 325 31.32 0.29 0.88
N LYS A 326 31.62 -0.11 -0.36
CA LYS A 326 32.98 -0.26 -0.92
C LYS A 326 33.28 0.92 -1.81
N VAL A 327 34.35 1.65 -1.52
CA VAL A 327 34.81 2.74 -2.36
C VAL A 327 36.19 2.36 -2.94
N PRO A 328 36.45 2.61 -4.22
CA PRO A 328 37.63 2.09 -4.92
C PRO A 328 38.99 2.53 -4.36
N TRP A 329 39.05 3.63 -3.59
CA TRP A 329 40.27 4.19 -3.01
C TRP A 329 40.50 3.81 -1.56
N MET A 330 39.54 3.07 -0.93
CA MET A 330 39.69 2.61 0.44
C MET A 330 39.77 1.08 0.47
N LYS A 331 40.72 0.54 1.26
CA LYS A 331 40.85 -0.92 1.45
C LYS A 331 39.79 -1.47 2.41
N LYS A 332 39.29 -0.61 3.32
CA LYS A 332 38.33 -1.00 4.35
C LYS A 332 36.90 -0.73 3.85
N GLU A 333 36.06 -1.71 3.99
CA GLU A 333 34.61 -1.58 3.80
C GLU A 333 34.02 -0.80 4.96
N ILE A 334 33.11 0.14 4.67
CA ILE A 334 32.50 0.98 5.69
C ILE A 334 31.07 0.48 5.92
N PRO A 335 30.69 0.22 7.20
CA PRO A 335 29.34 -0.19 7.52
C PRO A 335 28.29 0.83 7.08
N ILE A 336 27.19 0.34 6.56
CA ILE A 336 25.98 1.13 6.30
C ILE A 336 24.88 0.72 7.27
N LEU A 337 24.13 1.71 7.75
CA LEU A 337 23.19 1.54 8.85
C LEU A 337 21.75 1.82 8.41
N ALA A 338 20.82 1.15 9.05
CA ALA A 338 19.39 1.48 8.96
C ALA A 338 19.12 2.81 9.68
N SER A 339 18.39 3.71 9.04
CA SER A 339 18.08 5.04 9.60
C SER A 339 17.02 5.01 10.70
N GLN A 340 16.21 3.95 10.77
CA GLN A 340 15.08 3.83 11.69
C GLN A 340 14.72 2.38 12.00
N ASP A 341 13.87 2.19 13.02
CA ASP A 341 13.27 0.90 13.32
C ASP A 341 12.23 0.51 12.27
N PHE A 342 12.09 -0.78 12.02
CA PHE A 342 10.97 -1.33 11.26
C PHE A 342 10.43 -2.58 11.95
N SER A 343 9.15 -2.54 12.31
CA SER A 343 8.38 -3.66 12.85
C SER A 343 7.15 -3.90 12.01
N THR A 344 6.77 -5.16 11.83
CA THR A 344 5.55 -5.51 11.09
C THR A 344 4.89 -6.72 11.69
N VAL A 345 3.64 -6.95 11.28
CA VAL A 345 2.92 -8.19 11.59
C VAL A 345 3.47 -9.31 10.73
N VAL A 346 3.79 -10.42 11.37
CA VAL A 346 4.28 -11.63 10.71
C VAL A 346 3.37 -12.82 11.01
N TYR A 347 3.39 -13.80 10.10
CA TYR A 347 2.63 -15.06 10.21
C TYR A 347 3.49 -16.24 9.74
N PRO A 348 3.19 -17.48 10.18
CA PRO A 348 3.92 -18.68 9.75
C PRO A 348 3.96 -18.85 8.24
N GLY A 349 5.13 -19.10 7.68
CA GLY A 349 5.34 -19.23 6.23
C GLY A 349 5.62 -17.92 5.48
N MET A 350 5.49 -16.76 6.13
CA MET A 350 5.74 -15.46 5.51
C MET A 350 7.19 -15.33 5.03
N LYS A 351 7.37 -14.94 3.78
CA LYS A 351 8.70 -14.64 3.21
C LYS A 351 9.01 -13.15 3.40
N ILE A 352 10.24 -12.85 3.77
CA ILE A 352 10.77 -11.51 3.94
C ILE A 352 12.05 -11.42 3.11
N THR A 353 12.09 -10.50 2.16
CA THR A 353 13.24 -10.27 1.28
C THR A 353 13.72 -8.85 1.39
N TYR A 354 15.02 -8.66 1.16
CA TYR A 354 15.68 -7.38 1.29
C TYR A 354 16.38 -7.01 0.00
N SER A 355 16.23 -5.77 -0.44
CA SER A 355 16.90 -5.22 -1.61
C SER A 355 17.50 -3.86 -1.30
N LEU A 356 18.68 -3.58 -1.84
CA LEU A 356 19.42 -2.37 -1.56
C LEU A 356 19.61 -1.57 -2.85
N TYR A 357 19.22 -0.29 -2.82
CA TYR A 357 19.31 0.61 -3.96
C TYR A 357 20.16 1.83 -3.58
N PRO A 358 21.29 2.10 -4.27
CA PRO A 358 22.07 3.31 -4.04
C PRO A 358 21.31 4.57 -4.49
N VAL A 359 21.63 5.73 -3.91
CA VAL A 359 21.24 7.00 -4.52
C VAL A 359 21.93 7.14 -5.88
N LYS A 360 21.28 7.85 -6.82
CA LYS A 360 21.72 7.94 -8.23
C LYS A 360 23.15 8.45 -8.36
N ASP A 361 23.52 9.47 -7.59
CA ASP A 361 24.82 10.11 -7.61
C ASP A 361 25.34 10.35 -6.18
N ILE A 362 26.20 9.45 -5.72
CA ILE A 362 26.89 9.57 -4.44
C ILE A 362 28.02 10.60 -4.62
N LYS A 363 27.97 11.70 -3.87
CA LYS A 363 29.02 12.72 -3.84
C LYS A 363 29.91 12.53 -2.62
N PHE A 364 31.20 12.83 -2.78
CA PHE A 364 32.17 12.75 -1.70
C PHE A 364 32.72 14.14 -1.35
N PRO A 365 33.04 14.41 -0.06
CA PRO A 365 32.97 13.50 1.08
C PRO A 365 31.53 13.19 1.50
N ILE A 366 31.30 11.97 2.01
CA ILE A 366 30.03 11.59 2.64
C ILE A 366 30.17 11.82 4.15
N LYS A 367 29.22 12.52 4.74
CA LYS A 367 29.20 12.77 6.19
C LYS A 367 28.57 11.61 6.96
N PRO A 368 28.89 11.44 8.26
CA PRO A 368 28.15 10.50 9.10
C PRO A 368 26.64 10.79 9.09
N ASN A 369 25.82 9.75 9.04
CA ASN A 369 24.35 9.82 8.92
C ASN A 369 23.81 10.38 7.59
N GLU A 370 24.66 10.65 6.61
CA GLU A 370 24.20 11.04 5.27
C GLU A 370 23.53 9.85 4.57
N VAL A 371 22.42 10.14 3.86
CA VAL A 371 21.67 9.12 3.14
C VAL A 371 22.42 8.74 1.86
N ILE A 372 22.73 7.45 1.72
CA ILE A 372 23.51 6.89 0.60
C ILE A 372 22.72 5.89 -0.25
N GLY A 373 21.51 5.55 0.17
CA GLY A 373 20.64 4.62 -0.56
C GLY A 373 19.33 4.37 0.15
N THR A 374 18.62 3.36 -0.34
CA THR A 374 17.32 2.91 0.20
C THR A 374 17.36 1.39 0.39
N LEU A 375 16.98 0.94 1.58
CA LEU A 375 16.64 -0.46 1.84
C LEU A 375 15.16 -0.67 1.53
N VAL A 376 14.87 -1.63 0.70
CA VAL A 376 13.50 -2.09 0.39
C VAL A 376 13.29 -3.45 1.03
N ILE A 377 12.23 -3.58 1.79
CA ILE A 377 11.83 -4.80 2.50
C ILE A 377 10.49 -5.24 1.93
N ASN A 378 10.43 -6.42 1.31
CA ASN A 378 9.17 -7.03 0.89
C ASN A 378 8.77 -8.08 1.93
N TYR A 379 7.51 -8.06 2.34
CA TYR A 379 6.96 -8.93 3.39
C TYR A 379 5.47 -9.17 3.13
N GLY A 380 5.08 -10.43 2.95
CA GLY A 380 3.74 -10.76 2.45
C GLY A 380 3.48 -10.10 1.10
N ASP A 381 2.34 -9.41 0.99
CA ASP A 381 1.97 -8.60 -0.20
C ASP A 381 2.35 -7.12 -0.05
N SER A 382 3.15 -6.78 0.95
CA SER A 382 3.51 -5.40 1.28
C SER A 382 4.99 -5.11 1.05
N THR A 383 5.29 -3.84 0.84
CA THR A 383 6.66 -3.34 0.67
C THR A 383 6.88 -2.12 1.56
N TYR A 384 8.00 -2.10 2.24
CA TYR A 384 8.45 -0.96 3.03
C TYR A 384 9.81 -0.48 2.56
N SER A 385 10.01 0.83 2.52
CA SER A 385 11.28 1.44 2.11
C SER A 385 11.78 2.39 3.16
N MET A 386 13.08 2.30 3.49
CA MET A 386 13.72 3.23 4.42
C MET A 386 15.05 3.72 3.87
N PRO A 387 15.45 4.96 4.21
CA PRO A 387 16.80 5.45 3.92
C PRO A 387 17.85 4.62 4.64
N ILE A 388 19.01 4.44 4.01
CA ILE A 388 20.21 3.91 4.63
C ILE A 388 21.26 5.00 4.73
N ILE A 389 22.05 4.98 5.80
CA ILE A 389 22.98 6.02 6.16
C ILE A 389 24.41 5.50 6.29
N ALA A 390 25.38 6.36 6.04
CA ALA A 390 26.78 6.06 6.32
C ALA A 390 27.06 6.07 7.83
N SER A 391 27.79 5.07 8.33
CA SER A 391 28.13 4.97 9.76
C SER A 391 29.20 5.98 10.21
N GLN A 392 30.03 6.43 9.28
CA GLN A 392 31.15 7.36 9.50
C GLN A 392 31.41 8.19 8.24
N GLU A 393 32.29 9.16 8.37
CA GLU A 393 32.73 9.95 7.21
C GLU A 393 33.51 9.11 6.20
N ILE A 394 33.26 9.37 4.91
CA ILE A 394 33.98 8.77 3.79
C ILE A 394 34.55 9.90 2.96
N GLU A 395 35.85 10.09 3.05
CA GLU A 395 36.55 11.16 2.36
C GLU A 395 36.56 10.98 0.83
N ALA A 396 36.68 12.07 0.12
CA ALA A 396 36.94 12.04 -1.32
C ALA A 396 38.35 11.45 -1.60
N PRO A 397 38.56 10.83 -2.77
CA PRO A 397 39.87 10.30 -3.13
C PRO A 397 40.93 11.41 -3.18
N SER A 398 42.01 11.21 -2.44
CA SER A 398 43.15 12.12 -2.43
C SER A 398 43.93 12.08 -3.73
N PHE A 399 44.82 13.04 -3.94
CA PHE A 399 45.76 13.04 -5.08
C PHE A 399 46.65 11.79 -5.06
N LEU A 400 47.09 11.33 -3.88
CA LEU A 400 47.88 10.09 -3.73
C LEU A 400 47.10 8.85 -4.17
N ASP A 401 45.81 8.78 -3.87
CA ASP A 401 44.97 7.67 -4.33
C ASP A 401 44.86 7.64 -5.85
N ARG A 402 44.80 8.82 -6.50
CA ARG A 402 44.82 8.93 -7.96
C ARG A 402 46.15 8.48 -8.56
N LEU A 403 47.27 8.82 -7.91
CA LEU A 403 48.59 8.35 -8.33
C LEU A 403 48.75 6.83 -8.22
N ARG A 404 48.27 6.23 -7.11
CA ARG A 404 48.33 4.76 -6.92
C ARG A 404 47.55 4.00 -7.99
N ARG A 405 46.63 4.64 -8.69
CA ARG A 405 45.87 4.04 -9.79
C ARG A 405 46.68 3.97 -11.10
N VAL A 406 47.75 4.76 -11.19
CA VAL A 406 48.64 4.76 -12.37
C VAL A 406 49.63 3.63 -12.30
N PHE A 407 50.04 3.24 -11.08
CA PHE A 407 50.98 2.16 -10.77
C PHE A 407 50.27 0.95 -10.17
#